data_6de111625ba63a545098649827f4eee4
#
_entry.id   6de111625ba63a545098649827f4eee4
#
_cell.length_a   1.000
_cell.length_b   1.000
_cell.length_c   1.000
_cell.angle_alpha   90.00
_cell.angle_beta   90.00
_cell.angle_gamma   90.00
#
_symmetry.space_group_name_H-M   'P 1'
#
loop_
_entity.id
_entity.type
_entity.pdbx_description
1 polymer ?
#
loop_
_entity_poly.entity_id
_entity_poly.type
_entity_poly.pdbx_seq_one_letter_code
_entity_poly.pdbx_strand_id
1 'polypeptide(L)'
;MAQSLNKVVDLQTTGTSYLSIQGKVGKFLVGDQALEFYADRNVEDYIQIPWSSIHQIGANVSGRKVSRHFEVFTDQGKFLFASKDSGKILKIARKKLGNDKVVKLPTLLQIIGRKIKNLFAKK
;
A
#
# COMPACT_ATOMS: atom_id res chain seq x y z
N MET A 1 6.73 -5.65 22.44
CA MET A 1 7.07 -5.38 21.03
C MET A 1 6.58 -6.53 20.15
N ALA A 2 5.90 -6.21 19.08
CA ALA A 2 5.43 -7.23 18.17
C ALA A 2 6.60 -7.87 17.43
N GLN A 3 6.54 -9.18 17.29
CA GLN A 3 7.53 -9.90 16.52
C GLN A 3 7.16 -9.86 15.04
N SER A 4 8.15 -9.57 14.19
CA SER A 4 7.94 -9.55 12.75
C SER A 4 7.48 -10.92 12.25
N LEU A 5 6.55 -10.91 11.28
CA LEU A 5 6.12 -12.13 10.60
C LEU A 5 7.18 -12.58 9.59
N ASN A 6 8.01 -11.66 9.11
CA ASN A 6 9.02 -11.98 8.11
C ASN A 6 10.21 -12.70 8.75
N LYS A 7 10.66 -13.76 8.09
CA LYS A 7 11.92 -14.44 8.44
C LYS A 7 13.08 -13.82 7.66
N VAL A 8 12.79 -13.34 6.46
CA VAL A 8 13.75 -12.65 5.61
C VAL A 8 13.12 -11.32 5.22
N VAL A 9 13.84 -10.21 5.46
CA VAL A 9 13.41 -8.88 5.07
C VAL A 9 14.13 -8.49 3.79
N ASP A 10 13.38 -8.31 2.71
CA ASP A 10 13.94 -7.95 1.41
C ASP A 10 14.17 -6.44 1.31
N LEU A 11 13.36 -5.64 2.01
CA LEU A 11 13.47 -4.19 1.97
C LEU A 11 13.03 -3.60 3.30
N GLN A 12 13.86 -2.71 3.83
CA GLN A 12 13.49 -1.86 4.96
C GLN A 12 13.59 -0.42 4.51
N THR A 13 12.52 0.35 4.67
CA THR A 13 12.50 1.74 4.25
C THR A 13 11.55 2.55 5.10
N THR A 14 11.70 3.86 5.06
CA THR A 14 10.82 4.78 5.79
C THR A 14 9.54 5.03 5.01
N GLY A 15 8.51 5.43 5.74
CA GLY A 15 7.25 5.79 5.11
C GLY A 15 6.24 6.30 6.11
N THR A 16 5.01 6.39 5.66
CA THR A 16 3.89 6.93 6.43
C THR A 16 2.67 6.05 6.27
N SER A 17 1.95 5.84 7.37
CA SER A 17 0.66 5.16 7.37
C SER A 17 -0.43 6.17 7.67
N TYR A 18 -1.49 6.18 6.86
CA TYR A 18 -2.62 7.09 7.01
C TYR A 18 -3.86 6.31 7.44
N LEU A 19 -4.04 6.10 8.74
CA LEU A 19 -5.28 5.55 9.27
C LEU A 19 -6.33 6.66 9.41
N SER A 20 -5.89 7.91 9.41
CA SER A 20 -6.72 9.10 9.46
C SER A 20 -6.07 10.17 8.61
N ILE A 21 -6.56 11.41 8.69
CA ILE A 21 -5.97 12.54 7.97
C ILE A 21 -4.52 12.75 8.36
N GLN A 22 -4.18 12.49 9.62
CA GLN A 22 -2.82 12.61 10.10
C GLN A 22 -2.06 11.31 9.86
N GLY A 23 -0.97 11.38 9.12
CA GLY A 23 -0.13 10.23 8.87
C GLY A 23 0.79 9.94 10.05
N LYS A 24 1.13 8.67 10.23
CA LYS A 24 2.13 8.23 11.20
C LYS A 24 3.39 7.84 10.47
N VAL A 25 4.50 8.48 10.83
CA VAL A 25 5.80 8.20 10.22
C VAL A 25 6.39 6.95 10.87
N GLY A 26 7.01 6.12 10.08
CA GLY A 26 7.62 4.89 10.57
C GLY A 26 8.45 4.19 9.51
N LYS A 27 8.55 2.87 9.68
CA LYS A 27 9.36 2.04 8.80
C LYS A 27 8.56 0.88 8.25
N PHE A 28 8.80 0.58 6.99
CA PHE A 28 8.28 -0.62 6.34
C PHE A 28 9.31 -1.72 6.38
N LEU A 29 8.85 -2.91 6.72
CA LEU A 29 9.62 -4.14 6.53
C LEU A 29 8.85 -5.00 5.53
N VAL A 30 9.43 -5.17 4.36
CA VAL A 30 8.82 -5.91 3.26
C VAL A 30 9.64 -7.17 3.08
N GLY A 31 9.04 -8.33 3.29
CA GLY A 31 9.81 -9.56 3.29
C GLY A 31 9.05 -10.77 2.77
N ASP A 32 9.53 -11.95 3.17
CA ASP A 32 9.04 -13.21 2.63
C ASP A 32 7.59 -13.54 3.03
N GLN A 33 7.12 -13.05 4.18
CA GLN A 33 5.81 -13.42 4.70
C GLN A 33 4.78 -12.28 4.67
N ALA A 34 5.24 -11.03 4.75
CA ALA A 34 4.32 -9.93 4.99
C ALA A 34 4.86 -8.58 4.56
N LEU A 35 3.93 -7.64 4.40
CA LEU A 35 4.20 -6.21 4.36
C LEU A 35 3.90 -5.67 5.75
N GLU A 36 4.89 -5.07 6.41
CA GLU A 36 4.76 -4.59 7.77
C GLU A 36 5.13 -3.13 7.89
N PHE A 37 4.47 -2.44 8.81
CA PHE A 37 4.74 -1.05 9.13
C PHE A 37 4.83 -0.90 10.65
N TYR A 38 5.87 -0.19 11.12
CA TYR A 38 6.08 0.08 12.54
C TYR A 38 6.27 1.58 12.73
N ALA A 39 5.41 2.19 13.55
CA ALA A 39 5.49 3.63 13.80
C ALA A 39 6.75 3.96 14.63
N ASP A 40 7.41 5.06 14.27
CA ASP A 40 8.65 5.47 14.95
C ASP A 40 8.43 5.87 16.40
N ARG A 41 7.30 6.52 16.67
CA ARG A 41 7.01 7.02 18.03
C ARG A 41 6.65 5.92 18.99
N ASN A 42 6.05 4.85 18.50
CA ASN A 42 5.57 3.76 19.34
C ASN A 42 5.59 2.47 18.55
N VAL A 43 6.56 1.62 18.80
CA VAL A 43 6.73 0.35 18.09
C VAL A 43 5.56 -0.61 18.33
N GLU A 44 4.75 -0.37 19.38
CA GLU A 44 3.51 -1.12 19.59
C GLU A 44 2.40 -0.68 18.64
N ASP A 45 2.57 0.45 17.96
CA ASP A 45 1.65 0.90 16.93
C ASP A 45 2.18 0.41 15.58
N TYR A 46 1.68 -0.75 15.17
CA TYR A 46 2.19 -1.45 13.99
C TYR A 46 1.07 -2.05 13.16
N ILE A 47 1.39 -2.35 11.91
CA ILE A 47 0.49 -3.04 10.98
C ILE A 47 1.29 -4.19 10.38
N GLN A 48 0.74 -5.40 10.44
CA GLN A 48 1.34 -6.59 9.84
C GLN A 48 0.33 -7.19 8.88
N ILE A 49 0.64 -7.19 7.60
CA ILE A 49 -0.27 -7.69 6.56
C ILE A 49 0.40 -8.86 5.84
N PRO A 50 -0.01 -10.10 6.16
CA PRO A 50 0.50 -11.25 5.40
C PRO A 50 0.12 -11.12 3.93
N TRP A 51 1.00 -11.55 3.04
CA TRP A 51 0.70 -11.47 1.61
C TRP A 51 -0.61 -12.18 1.26
N SER A 52 -0.92 -13.27 1.95
CA SER A 52 -2.15 -14.03 1.72
C SER A 52 -3.43 -13.24 2.03
N SER A 53 -3.34 -12.20 2.85
CA SER A 53 -4.49 -11.35 3.19
C SER A 53 -4.69 -10.20 2.21
N ILE A 54 -3.77 -10.00 1.30
CA ILE A 54 -3.83 -8.88 0.35
C ILE A 54 -4.55 -9.31 -0.91
N HIS A 55 -5.62 -8.59 -1.24
CA HIS A 55 -6.38 -8.81 -2.48
C HIS A 55 -5.75 -8.06 -3.64
N GLN A 56 -5.28 -6.84 -3.38
CA GLN A 56 -4.80 -5.97 -4.43
C GLN A 56 -3.99 -4.83 -3.82
N ILE A 57 -2.98 -4.36 -4.54
CA ILE A 57 -2.26 -3.14 -4.20
C ILE A 57 -2.36 -2.21 -5.41
N GLY A 58 -2.69 -0.95 -5.17
CA GLY A 58 -2.82 0.03 -6.22
C GLY A 58 -2.01 1.28 -5.96
N ALA A 59 -1.48 1.86 -7.03
CA ALA A 59 -0.76 3.12 -6.97
C ALA A 59 -1.00 3.92 -8.24
N ASN A 60 -0.96 5.24 -8.11
CA ASN A 60 -1.02 6.12 -9.26
C ASN A 60 0.32 6.12 -9.98
N VAL A 61 0.28 6.15 -11.31
CA VAL A 61 1.46 6.22 -12.14
C VAL A 61 1.30 7.40 -13.09
N SER A 62 2.30 8.28 -13.14
CA SER A 62 2.35 9.40 -14.07
C SER A 62 3.59 9.23 -14.93
N GLY A 63 3.37 8.89 -16.22
CA GLY A 63 4.48 8.52 -17.09
C GLY A 63 5.18 7.27 -16.56
N ARG A 64 6.46 7.41 -16.21
CA ARG A 64 7.26 6.33 -15.62
C ARG A 64 7.36 6.42 -14.10
N LYS A 65 6.76 7.45 -13.51
CA LYS A 65 6.85 7.68 -12.07
C LYS A 65 5.68 7.04 -11.34
N VAL A 66 6.00 6.26 -10.32
CA VAL A 66 5.02 5.71 -9.40
C VAL A 66 4.85 6.71 -8.27
N SER A 67 3.60 6.98 -7.90
CA SER A 67 3.29 7.85 -6.76
C SER A 67 3.91 7.29 -5.49
N ARG A 68 4.26 8.18 -4.55
CA ARG A 68 4.69 7.76 -3.23
C ARG A 68 3.57 7.09 -2.45
N HIS A 69 2.33 7.44 -2.77
CA HIS A 69 1.15 6.86 -2.11
C HIS A 69 0.72 5.58 -2.80
N PHE A 70 0.37 4.59 -2.00
CA PHE A 70 -0.22 3.36 -2.52
C PHE A 70 -1.27 2.83 -1.55
N GLU A 71 -2.22 2.09 -2.08
CA GLU A 71 -3.34 1.53 -1.32
C GLU A 71 -3.24 0.02 -1.30
N VAL A 72 -3.42 -0.56 -0.11
CA VAL A 72 -3.39 -2.01 0.08
C VAL A 72 -4.79 -2.47 0.47
N PHE A 73 -5.41 -3.28 -0.37
CA PHE A 73 -6.75 -3.80 -0.14
C PHE A 73 -6.66 -5.20 0.45
N THR A 74 -7.21 -5.38 1.64
CA THR A 74 -7.09 -6.63 2.39
C THR A 74 -8.46 -7.09 2.90
N ASP A 75 -8.47 -8.28 3.51
CA ASP A 75 -9.65 -8.80 4.20
C ASP A 75 -10.11 -7.88 5.34
N GLN A 76 -9.20 -7.12 5.90
CA GLN A 76 -9.47 -6.21 7.03
C GLN A 76 -9.81 -4.80 6.57
N GLY A 77 -9.87 -4.55 5.26
CA GLY A 77 -10.15 -3.25 4.71
C GLY A 77 -8.96 -2.68 3.94
N LYS A 78 -9.01 -1.38 3.72
CA LYS A 78 -8.01 -0.68 2.91
C LYS A 78 -7.03 0.06 3.81
N PHE A 79 -5.74 -0.07 3.50
CA PHE A 79 -4.67 0.68 4.15
C PHE A 79 -4.05 1.64 3.14
N LEU A 80 -3.85 2.88 3.55
CA LEU A 80 -3.21 3.90 2.73
C LEU A 80 -1.82 4.18 3.29
N PHE A 81 -0.82 4.01 2.45
CA PHE A 81 0.58 4.20 2.81
C PHE A 81 1.28 5.14 1.83
N ALA A 82 2.39 5.69 2.27
CA ALA A 82 3.28 6.45 1.41
C ALA A 82 4.73 6.12 1.74
N SER A 83 5.58 6.08 0.73
CA SER A 83 7.02 5.89 0.90
C SER A 83 7.76 6.45 -0.31
N LYS A 84 8.94 6.98 -0.07
CA LYS A 84 9.85 7.38 -1.16
C LYS A 84 10.25 6.17 -2.02
N ASP A 85 10.19 4.98 -1.45
CA ASP A 85 10.54 3.72 -2.11
C ASP A 85 9.31 2.90 -2.51
N SER A 86 8.18 3.57 -2.74
CA SER A 86 6.94 2.89 -3.14
C SER A 86 7.14 1.98 -4.34
N GLY A 87 7.91 2.42 -5.34
CA GLY A 87 8.19 1.61 -6.52
C GLY A 87 8.88 0.30 -6.17
N LYS A 88 9.84 0.33 -5.24
CA LYS A 88 10.52 -0.87 -4.78
C LYS A 88 9.60 -1.79 -4.00
N ILE A 89 8.75 -1.21 -3.15
CA ILE A 89 7.75 -1.97 -2.39
C ILE A 89 6.81 -2.69 -3.35
N LEU A 90 6.30 -1.97 -4.36
CA LEU A 90 5.38 -2.54 -5.34
C LEU A 90 6.02 -3.63 -6.19
N LYS A 91 7.31 -3.48 -6.50
CA LYS A 91 8.03 -4.49 -7.26
C LYS A 91 8.14 -5.80 -6.49
N ILE A 92 8.43 -5.71 -5.18
CA ILE A 92 8.47 -6.89 -4.32
C ILE A 92 7.07 -7.50 -4.19
N ALA A 93 6.06 -6.65 -3.98
CA ALA A 93 4.67 -7.10 -3.88
C ALA A 93 4.25 -7.85 -5.13
N ARG A 94 4.63 -7.37 -6.32
CA ARG A 94 4.32 -8.04 -7.58
C ARG A 94 4.92 -9.44 -7.64
N LYS A 95 6.12 -9.62 -7.11
CA LYS A 95 6.75 -10.94 -7.06
C LYS A 95 6.02 -11.88 -6.11
N LYS A 96 5.46 -11.34 -5.01
CA LYS A 96 4.76 -12.16 -4.01
C LYS A 96 3.32 -12.45 -4.40
N LEU A 97 2.64 -11.49 -5.02
CA LEU A 97 1.19 -11.57 -5.29
C LEU A 97 0.86 -11.92 -6.73
N GLY A 98 1.76 -11.66 -7.68
CA GLY A 98 1.50 -11.79 -9.09
C GLY A 98 1.20 -10.44 -9.75
N ASN A 99 1.34 -10.38 -11.06
CA ASN A 99 1.21 -9.13 -11.82
C ASN A 99 -0.20 -8.56 -11.80
N ASP A 100 -1.20 -9.42 -11.70
CA ASP A 100 -2.61 -9.02 -11.75
C ASP A 100 -3.11 -8.37 -10.47
N LYS A 101 -2.39 -8.53 -9.36
CA LYS A 101 -2.80 -7.98 -8.07
C LYS A 101 -2.14 -6.64 -7.74
N VAL A 102 -1.13 -6.24 -8.50
CA VAL A 102 -0.49 -4.93 -8.34
C VAL A 102 -0.89 -4.09 -9.54
N VAL A 103 -1.75 -3.10 -9.30
CA VAL A 103 -2.45 -2.40 -10.38
C VAL A 103 -2.21 -0.90 -10.33
N LYS A 104 -2.41 -0.27 -11.48
CA LYS A 104 -2.37 1.17 -11.61
C LYS A 104 -3.75 1.73 -11.22
N LEU A 105 -3.77 2.65 -10.28
CA LEU A 105 -5.01 3.33 -9.89
C LEU A 105 -5.33 4.43 -10.89
N PRO A 106 -6.61 4.75 -11.10
CA PRO A 106 -6.99 5.87 -11.93
C PRO A 106 -6.52 7.19 -11.35
N THR A 107 -6.23 8.16 -12.21
CA THR A 107 -5.93 9.51 -11.76
C THR A 107 -7.18 10.12 -11.10
N LEU A 108 -6.99 11.20 -10.36
CA LEU A 108 -8.11 11.88 -9.71
C LEU A 108 -9.18 12.31 -10.73
N LEU A 109 -8.74 12.83 -11.87
CA LEU A 109 -9.66 13.23 -12.93
C LEU A 109 -10.45 12.05 -13.48
N GLN A 110 -9.81 10.89 -13.64
CA GLN A 110 -10.48 9.67 -14.08
C GLN A 110 -11.51 9.19 -13.06
N ILE A 111 -11.18 9.30 -11.78
CA ILE A 111 -12.11 8.92 -10.71
C ILE A 111 -13.33 9.83 -10.74
N ILE A 112 -13.13 11.14 -10.84
CA ILE A 112 -14.22 12.12 -10.92
C ILE A 112 -15.08 11.86 -12.14
N GLY A 113 -14.45 11.65 -13.30
CA GLY A 113 -15.16 11.34 -14.54
C GLY A 113 -16.02 10.09 -14.44
N ARG A 114 -15.50 9.03 -13.81
CA ARG A 114 -16.26 7.79 -13.60
C ARG A 114 -17.46 8.01 -12.71
N LYS A 115 -17.30 8.77 -11.64
CA LYS A 115 -18.41 9.06 -10.72
C LYS A 115 -19.48 9.86 -11.41
N ILE A 116 -19.11 10.84 -12.22
CA ILE A 116 -20.07 11.63 -13.00
C ILE A 116 -20.81 10.75 -14.00
N LYS A 117 -20.08 9.90 -14.74
CA LYS A 117 -20.69 8.96 -15.67
C LYS A 117 -21.69 8.04 -14.98
N ASN A 118 -21.32 7.50 -13.83
CA ASN A 118 -22.19 6.58 -13.11
C ASN A 118 -23.46 7.27 -12.62
N LEU A 119 -23.35 8.53 -12.19
CA LEU A 119 -24.50 9.29 -11.77
C LEU A 119 -25.50 9.48 -12.92
N PHE A 120 -25.01 9.79 -14.10
CA PHE A 120 -25.88 9.99 -15.26
C PHE A 120 -26.38 8.68 -15.85
N ALA A 121 -25.57 7.63 -15.79
CA ALA A 121 -25.93 6.34 -16.36
C ALA A 121 -27.04 5.63 -15.57
N LYS A 122 -27.23 5.97 -14.33
CA LYS A 122 -28.26 5.37 -13.47
C LYS A 122 -29.64 5.93 -13.68
N LYS A 123 -29.78 6.88 -14.57
CA LYS A 123 -31.11 7.38 -14.96
C LYS A 123 -31.75 6.50 -16.01
#